data_6c397aec5268cc8d90385254191cd433
#
_entry.id   6c397aec5268cc8d90385254191cd433
#
_cell.length_a   1.000
_cell.length_b   1.000
_cell.length_c   1.000
_cell.angle_alpha   90.00
_cell.angle_beta   90.00
_cell.angle_gamma   90.00
#
_symmetry.space_group_name_H-M   'P 1'
#
loop_
_entity.id
_entity.type
_entity.pdbx_description
1 polymer ?
#
loop_
_entity_poly.entity_id
_entity_poly.type
_entity_poly.pdbx_seq_one_letter_code
_entity_poly.pdbx_strand_id
1 'polypeptide(L)'
;MKDANDYKNTPRTIKYESSLADVLKKIIDEKKSRILVTENDKITGLVTEKDLGFFLLTDKTERKIDEIPLSEIVKKIISVDENTSLAKCAEIMLKKSIGSLAVKSKDDVIGIITKTDLVRYFTKTHSGEKIVGEYMSPYYAWQYSDTPLYQVVQKMINEKISRIILRNHDETPIGIVTFRDLFELALKQGKYEDILDNTDPVISVIFPRKGFISESGFGGSVKVNDIMSKDIVSVDYDEDLAKVGKLLLEKNINGAAVLSGHGNIMGIISKTDIVKALAFLK
;
A
#
# COMPACT_ATOMS: atom_id res chain seq x y z
N MET A 1 -10.27 21.51 18.80
CA MET A 1 -9.23 20.57 18.29
C MET A 1 -9.89 19.75 17.20
N LYS A 2 -9.22 19.46 16.07
CA LYS A 2 -9.80 18.64 15.01
C LYS A 2 -9.81 17.17 15.43
N ASP A 3 -10.85 16.44 15.02
CA ASP A 3 -11.11 15.07 15.42
C ASP A 3 -11.39 14.15 14.21
N ALA A 4 -11.66 12.88 14.49
CA ALA A 4 -11.87 11.86 13.47
C ALA A 4 -13.08 12.17 12.57
N ASN A 5 -14.12 12.82 13.09
CA ASN A 5 -15.30 13.18 12.33
C ASN A 5 -15.02 14.24 11.26
N ASP A 6 -14.13 15.19 11.54
CA ASP A 6 -13.74 16.25 10.60
C ASP A 6 -13.02 15.71 9.35
N TYR A 7 -12.36 14.54 9.46
CA TYR A 7 -11.46 14.00 8.44
C TYR A 7 -11.84 12.60 7.94
N LYS A 8 -12.94 12.02 8.43
CA LYS A 8 -13.43 10.73 7.94
C LYS A 8 -13.88 10.82 6.49
N ASN A 9 -13.75 9.71 5.80
CA ASN A 9 -14.27 9.54 4.45
C ASN A 9 -15.40 8.51 4.44
N THR A 10 -16.28 8.60 3.44
CA THR A 10 -17.26 7.55 3.17
C THR A 10 -16.52 6.25 2.85
N PRO A 11 -16.85 5.16 3.53
CA PRO A 11 -16.18 3.89 3.31
C PRO A 11 -16.54 3.30 1.94
N ARG A 12 -15.57 2.68 1.30
CA ARG A 12 -15.81 1.77 0.18
C ARG A 12 -16.04 0.39 0.76
N THR A 13 -17.11 -0.25 0.38
CA THR A 13 -17.52 -1.53 0.96
C THR A 13 -17.60 -2.63 -0.08
N ILE A 14 -17.44 -3.86 0.37
CA ILE A 14 -17.67 -5.10 -0.38
C ILE A 14 -18.39 -6.09 0.55
N LYS A 15 -19.21 -6.95 0.01
CA LYS A 15 -19.93 -7.96 0.79
C LYS A 15 -18.99 -9.07 1.26
N TYR A 16 -19.22 -9.61 2.44
CA TYR A 16 -18.42 -10.69 3.03
C TYR A 16 -18.40 -11.96 2.16
N GLU A 17 -19.49 -12.22 1.43
CA GLU A 17 -19.66 -13.38 0.55
C GLU A 17 -18.90 -13.25 -0.79
N SER A 18 -18.28 -12.10 -1.04
CA SER A 18 -17.49 -11.85 -2.27
C SER A 18 -16.25 -12.73 -2.34
N SER A 19 -15.72 -12.89 -3.55
CA SER A 19 -14.47 -13.59 -3.83
C SER A 19 -13.25 -12.65 -3.75
N LEU A 20 -12.04 -13.21 -3.77
CA LEU A 20 -10.82 -12.41 -3.90
C LEU A 20 -10.71 -11.73 -5.28
N ALA A 21 -11.32 -12.30 -6.33
CA ALA A 21 -11.40 -11.65 -7.64
C ALA A 21 -12.20 -10.33 -7.57
N ASP A 22 -13.32 -10.32 -6.85
CA ASP A 22 -14.14 -9.11 -6.65
C ASP A 22 -13.37 -8.04 -5.90
N VAL A 23 -12.61 -8.42 -4.87
CA VAL A 23 -11.74 -7.51 -4.10
C VAL A 23 -10.69 -6.88 -5.00
N LEU A 24 -10.01 -7.69 -5.78
CA LEU A 24 -8.94 -7.23 -6.65
C LEU A 24 -9.46 -6.28 -7.73
N LYS A 25 -10.55 -6.65 -8.39
CA LYS A 25 -11.23 -5.78 -9.37
C LYS A 25 -11.56 -4.43 -8.74
N LYS A 26 -12.15 -4.44 -7.55
CA LYS A 26 -12.52 -3.19 -6.85
C LYS A 26 -11.32 -2.34 -6.44
N ILE A 27 -10.22 -2.96 -6.00
CA ILE A 27 -8.97 -2.24 -5.68
C ILE A 27 -8.39 -1.53 -6.91
N ILE A 28 -8.41 -2.21 -8.05
CA ILE A 28 -7.86 -1.68 -9.32
C ILE A 28 -8.75 -0.58 -9.87
N ASP A 29 -10.05 -0.84 -10.03
CA ASP A 29 -11.01 0.09 -10.63
C ASP A 29 -11.11 1.39 -9.84
N GLU A 30 -11.17 1.30 -8.52
CA GLU A 30 -11.31 2.46 -7.65
C GLU A 30 -9.95 3.09 -7.26
N LYS A 31 -8.83 2.47 -7.64
CA LYS A 31 -7.45 2.89 -7.26
C LYS A 31 -7.30 3.10 -5.75
N LYS A 32 -7.94 2.25 -4.95
CA LYS A 32 -7.93 2.30 -3.48
C LYS A 32 -7.19 1.09 -2.93
N SER A 33 -6.38 1.31 -1.91
CA SER A 33 -5.57 0.27 -1.27
C SER A 33 -6.29 -0.47 -0.13
N ARG A 34 -7.58 -0.18 0.11
CA ARG A 34 -8.37 -0.81 1.19
C ARG A 34 -9.86 -0.69 0.95
N ILE A 35 -10.59 -1.72 1.39
CA ILE A 35 -12.03 -1.85 1.24
C ILE A 35 -12.58 -2.38 2.56
N LEU A 36 -13.68 -1.80 3.05
CA LEU A 36 -14.39 -2.30 4.23
C LEU A 36 -15.31 -3.47 3.83
N VAL A 37 -15.43 -4.44 4.71
CA VAL A 37 -16.24 -5.63 4.47
C VAL A 37 -17.55 -5.48 5.23
N THR A 38 -18.68 -5.73 4.54
CA THR A 38 -20.01 -5.68 5.12
C THR A 38 -20.63 -7.07 5.19
N GLU A 39 -21.29 -7.34 6.30
CA GLU A 39 -22.11 -8.52 6.54
C GLU A 39 -23.41 -8.08 7.19
N ASN A 40 -24.56 -8.46 6.64
CA ASN A 40 -25.87 -8.01 7.11
C ASN A 40 -25.96 -6.47 7.23
N ASP A 41 -25.49 -5.76 6.22
CA ASP A 41 -25.40 -4.28 6.14
C ASP A 41 -24.56 -3.60 7.22
N LYS A 42 -23.85 -4.35 8.04
CA LYS A 42 -22.92 -3.82 9.05
C LYS A 42 -21.48 -4.01 8.60
N ILE A 43 -20.64 -3.03 8.89
CA ILE A 43 -19.20 -3.11 8.63
C ILE A 43 -18.56 -4.00 9.69
N THR A 44 -18.06 -5.17 9.28
CA THR A 44 -17.47 -6.19 10.16
C THR A 44 -15.97 -6.34 10.01
N GLY A 45 -15.41 -5.96 8.85
CA GLY A 45 -14.02 -6.20 8.55
C GLY A 45 -13.39 -5.20 7.60
N LEU A 46 -12.13 -5.46 7.30
CA LEU A 46 -11.29 -4.69 6.39
C LEU A 46 -10.39 -5.64 5.61
N VAL A 47 -10.22 -5.37 4.32
CA VAL A 47 -9.18 -5.99 3.47
C VAL A 47 -8.34 -4.90 2.83
N THR A 48 -7.03 -5.15 2.68
CA THR A 48 -6.11 -4.22 2.03
C THR A 48 -5.40 -4.85 0.83
N GLU A 49 -4.92 -4.00 -0.09
CA GLU A 49 -4.06 -4.40 -1.20
C GLU A 49 -2.86 -5.26 -0.72
N LYS A 50 -2.30 -4.89 0.45
CA LYS A 50 -1.20 -5.64 1.05
C LYS A 50 -1.63 -7.04 1.50
N ASP A 51 -2.80 -7.18 2.13
CA ASP A 51 -3.33 -8.47 2.58
C ASP A 51 -3.58 -9.40 1.39
N LEU A 52 -4.22 -8.87 0.35
CA LEU A 52 -4.45 -9.57 -0.90
C LEU A 52 -3.12 -10.00 -1.55
N GLY A 53 -2.14 -9.08 -1.68
CA GLY A 53 -0.86 -9.37 -2.28
C GLY A 53 -0.10 -10.47 -1.55
N PHE A 54 0.00 -10.40 -0.23
CA PHE A 54 0.66 -11.45 0.55
C PHE A 54 -0.06 -12.78 0.42
N PHE A 55 -1.38 -12.80 0.49
CA PHE A 55 -2.15 -14.03 0.34
C PHE A 55 -1.87 -14.68 -1.02
N LEU A 56 -2.03 -13.94 -2.10
CA LEU A 56 -1.87 -14.47 -3.46
C LEU A 56 -0.44 -14.96 -3.75
N LEU A 57 0.58 -14.33 -3.14
CA LEU A 57 1.98 -14.76 -3.30
C LEU A 57 2.35 -15.96 -2.41
N THR A 58 1.59 -16.24 -1.36
CA THR A 58 1.88 -17.30 -0.39
C THR A 58 0.89 -18.47 -0.42
N ASP A 59 -0.27 -18.31 -1.05
CA ASP A 59 -1.25 -19.39 -1.20
C ASP A 59 -0.66 -20.52 -2.06
N LYS A 60 -0.77 -21.73 -1.55
CA LYS A 60 -0.24 -22.95 -2.18
C LYS A 60 -1.33 -23.80 -2.82
N THR A 61 -2.58 -23.35 -2.76
CA THR A 61 -3.71 -24.06 -3.37
C THR A 61 -3.74 -23.84 -4.88
N GLU A 62 -4.44 -24.71 -5.60
CA GLU A 62 -4.61 -24.59 -7.06
C GLU A 62 -5.96 -23.94 -7.42
N ARG A 63 -6.66 -23.40 -6.41
CA ARG A 63 -7.93 -22.72 -6.59
C ARG A 63 -7.75 -21.47 -7.47
N LYS A 64 -8.74 -21.20 -8.29
CA LYS A 64 -8.83 -19.92 -9.00
C LYS A 64 -9.16 -18.80 -8.01
N ILE A 65 -8.79 -17.57 -8.34
CA ILE A 65 -8.98 -16.43 -7.46
C ILE A 65 -10.46 -16.11 -7.17
N ASP A 66 -11.36 -16.44 -8.11
CA ASP A 66 -12.82 -16.31 -7.97
C ASP A 66 -13.43 -17.41 -7.09
N GLU A 67 -12.72 -18.54 -6.91
CA GLU A 67 -13.12 -19.63 -6.01
C GLU A 67 -12.66 -19.40 -4.55
N ILE A 68 -11.80 -18.41 -4.31
CA ILE A 68 -11.27 -18.11 -2.98
C ILE A 68 -12.17 -17.08 -2.30
N PRO A 69 -12.82 -17.44 -1.18
CA PRO A 69 -13.72 -16.53 -0.48
C PRO A 69 -12.92 -15.41 0.22
N LEU A 70 -13.47 -14.21 0.22
CA LEU A 70 -12.90 -13.03 0.88
C LEU A 70 -12.61 -13.28 2.37
N SER A 71 -13.38 -14.14 3.03
CA SER A 71 -13.23 -14.50 4.44
C SER A 71 -11.83 -14.97 4.83
N GLU A 72 -11.04 -15.50 3.88
CA GLU A 72 -9.67 -15.98 4.17
C GLU A 72 -8.68 -14.85 4.44
N ILE A 73 -8.97 -13.61 4.01
CA ILE A 73 -8.07 -12.47 4.18
C ILE A 73 -8.66 -11.29 4.96
N VAL A 74 -9.96 -11.37 5.32
CA VAL A 74 -10.63 -10.32 6.10
C VAL A 74 -9.99 -10.18 7.46
N LYS A 75 -9.66 -8.95 7.83
CA LYS A 75 -9.18 -8.60 9.16
C LYS A 75 -10.23 -7.84 9.94
N LYS A 76 -10.26 -8.08 11.26
CA LYS A 76 -11.10 -7.30 12.16
C LYS A 76 -10.72 -5.83 12.09
N ILE A 77 -11.73 -4.97 11.94
CA ILE A 77 -11.53 -3.53 11.91
C ILE A 77 -11.30 -2.99 13.32
N ILE A 78 -10.36 -2.05 13.43
CA ILE A 78 -10.14 -1.29 14.66
C ILE A 78 -10.87 0.04 14.51
N SER A 79 -11.68 0.40 15.49
CA SER A 79 -12.50 1.62 15.48
C SER A 79 -12.10 2.60 16.58
N VAL A 80 -12.45 3.86 16.35
CA VAL A 80 -12.38 4.96 17.29
C VAL A 80 -13.70 5.72 17.28
N ASP A 81 -14.01 6.44 18.36
CA ASP A 81 -15.16 7.32 18.42
C ASP A 81 -14.94 8.55 17.52
N GLU A 82 -16.03 9.10 17.02
CA GLU A 82 -16.01 10.26 16.11
C GLU A 82 -15.29 11.49 16.69
N ASN A 83 -15.34 11.66 18.01
CA ASN A 83 -14.67 12.76 18.73
C ASN A 83 -13.21 12.46 19.11
N THR A 84 -12.64 11.34 18.63
CA THR A 84 -11.22 11.01 18.89
C THR A 84 -10.31 11.99 18.16
N SER A 85 -9.38 12.63 18.88
CA SER A 85 -8.42 13.56 18.28
C SER A 85 -7.56 12.92 17.22
N LEU A 86 -7.14 13.69 16.20
CA LEU A 86 -6.30 13.19 15.11
C LEU A 86 -4.93 12.69 15.59
N ALA A 87 -4.35 13.33 16.61
CA ALA A 87 -3.12 12.86 17.26
C ALA A 87 -3.33 11.47 17.90
N LYS A 88 -4.48 11.26 18.58
CA LYS A 88 -4.82 9.95 19.13
C LYS A 88 -5.07 8.89 18.06
N CYS A 89 -5.71 9.24 16.95
CA CYS A 89 -5.82 8.36 15.78
C CYS A 89 -4.43 7.97 15.26
N ALA A 90 -3.49 8.92 15.17
CA ALA A 90 -2.11 8.68 14.78
C ALA A 90 -1.40 7.69 15.72
N GLU A 91 -1.47 7.91 17.04
CA GLU A 91 -0.91 6.98 18.04
C GLU A 91 -1.44 5.56 17.89
N ILE A 92 -2.75 5.38 17.73
CA ILE A 92 -3.39 4.07 17.58
C ILE A 92 -2.91 3.39 16.29
N MET A 93 -2.85 4.13 15.16
CA MET A 93 -2.37 3.59 13.90
C MET A 93 -0.92 3.11 13.99
N LEU A 94 -0.06 3.85 14.68
CA LEU A 94 1.34 3.49 14.90
C LEU A 94 1.47 2.27 15.81
N LYS A 95 0.83 2.31 16.98
CA LYS A 95 0.88 1.23 17.99
C LYS A 95 0.37 -0.10 17.44
N LYS A 96 -0.64 -0.07 16.59
CA LYS A 96 -1.23 -1.26 15.97
C LYS A 96 -0.63 -1.61 14.60
N SER A 97 0.32 -0.81 14.10
CA SER A 97 0.94 -0.97 12.76
C SER A 97 -0.09 -1.04 11.62
N ILE A 98 -1.16 -0.23 11.72
CA ILE A 98 -2.26 -0.16 10.74
C ILE A 98 -2.29 1.17 10.01
N GLY A 99 -2.97 1.21 8.87
CA GLY A 99 -3.05 2.41 8.03
C GLY A 99 -4.40 3.12 8.06
N SER A 100 -5.37 2.62 8.84
CA SER A 100 -6.72 3.20 8.93
C SER A 100 -7.45 2.75 10.18
N LEU A 101 -8.46 3.53 10.57
CA LEU A 101 -9.39 3.25 11.66
C LEU A 101 -10.81 3.47 11.16
N ALA A 102 -11.75 2.63 11.59
CA ALA A 102 -13.16 2.95 11.43
C ALA A 102 -13.53 4.06 12.42
N VAL A 103 -14.37 4.98 12.00
CA VAL A 103 -14.93 6.02 12.85
C VAL A 103 -16.35 5.63 13.22
N LYS A 104 -16.65 5.57 14.52
CA LYS A 104 -17.95 5.19 15.04
C LYS A 104 -18.66 6.39 15.67
N SER A 105 -19.97 6.46 15.45
CA SER A 105 -20.89 7.25 16.25
C SER A 105 -21.83 6.25 16.93
N LYS A 106 -21.78 6.18 18.25
CA LYS A 106 -22.40 5.09 19.03
C LYS A 106 -21.89 3.73 18.56
N ASP A 107 -22.76 2.84 18.10
CA ASP A 107 -22.42 1.51 17.65
C ASP A 107 -22.21 1.39 16.13
N ASP A 108 -22.54 2.44 15.37
CA ASP A 108 -22.48 2.42 13.92
C ASP A 108 -21.16 2.98 13.38
N VAL A 109 -20.59 2.29 12.41
CA VAL A 109 -19.44 2.79 11.66
C VAL A 109 -19.93 3.83 10.64
N ILE A 110 -19.58 5.09 10.88
CA ILE A 110 -19.98 6.25 10.06
C ILE A 110 -18.91 6.68 9.05
N GLY A 111 -17.74 6.07 9.07
CA GLY A 111 -16.65 6.44 8.17
C GLY A 111 -15.35 5.69 8.44
N ILE A 112 -14.34 6.07 7.67
CA ILE A 112 -12.96 5.58 7.80
C ILE A 112 -12.02 6.78 7.80
N ILE A 113 -11.03 6.78 8.68
CA ILE A 113 -9.91 7.71 8.68
C ILE A 113 -8.62 6.96 8.38
N THR A 114 -7.76 7.52 7.55
CA THR A 114 -6.54 6.88 7.06
C THR A 114 -5.29 7.72 7.34
N LYS A 115 -4.11 7.13 7.20
CA LYS A 115 -2.85 7.90 7.24
C LYS A 115 -2.83 9.07 6.24
N THR A 116 -3.48 8.92 5.08
CA THR A 116 -3.59 9.98 4.07
C THR A 116 -4.35 11.20 4.62
N ASP A 117 -5.38 10.98 5.43
CA ASP A 117 -6.17 12.05 6.02
C ASP A 117 -5.40 12.75 7.14
N LEU A 118 -4.65 11.99 7.94
CA LEU A 118 -3.76 12.55 8.96
C LEU A 118 -2.63 13.38 8.33
N VAL A 119 -2.04 12.90 7.22
CA VAL A 119 -1.05 13.69 6.46
C VAL A 119 -1.69 14.97 5.92
N ARG A 120 -2.90 14.89 5.37
CA ARG A 120 -3.62 16.08 4.87
C ARG A 120 -3.87 17.11 6.00
N TYR A 121 -4.16 16.67 7.20
CA TYR A 121 -4.25 17.54 8.35
C TYR A 121 -2.89 18.16 8.68
N PHE A 122 -1.85 17.34 8.82
CA PHE A 122 -0.49 17.78 9.13
C PHE A 122 0.00 18.86 8.15
N THR A 123 -0.17 18.66 6.87
CA THR A 123 0.27 19.63 5.83
C THR A 123 -0.42 20.98 5.89
N LYS A 124 -1.60 21.06 6.51
CA LYS A 124 -2.35 22.31 6.65
C LYS A 124 -2.03 23.07 7.95
N THR A 125 -1.50 22.38 8.95
CA THR A 125 -1.41 22.93 10.30
C THR A 125 0.02 23.02 10.84
N HIS A 126 0.99 22.32 10.27
CA HIS A 126 2.36 22.17 10.80
C HIS A 126 3.45 22.47 9.76
N SER A 127 3.22 23.47 8.89
CA SER A 127 4.23 23.89 7.93
C SER A 127 5.37 24.67 8.60
N GLY A 128 6.61 24.32 8.27
CA GLY A 128 7.81 24.97 8.82
C GLY A 128 8.21 24.49 10.22
N GLU A 129 7.52 23.52 10.80
CA GLU A 129 7.80 23.07 12.18
C GLU A 129 8.79 21.90 12.24
N LYS A 130 8.87 21.08 11.20
CA LYS A 130 9.64 19.84 11.17
C LYS A 130 10.32 19.64 9.82
N ILE A 131 11.49 19.03 9.84
CA ILE A 131 12.24 18.64 8.63
C ILE A 131 12.19 17.12 8.41
N VAL A 132 12.41 16.71 7.18
CA VAL A 132 12.42 15.29 6.74
C VAL A 132 13.40 14.46 7.55
N GLY A 133 14.63 14.97 7.76
CA GLY A 133 15.69 14.26 8.46
C GLY A 133 15.38 13.83 9.88
N GLU A 134 14.47 14.55 10.58
CA GLU A 134 14.06 14.19 11.94
C GLU A 134 13.19 12.91 11.99
N TYR A 135 12.52 12.56 10.87
CA TYR A 135 11.49 11.52 10.84
C TYR A 135 11.74 10.43 9.82
N MET A 136 12.64 10.64 8.84
CA MET A 136 12.92 9.63 7.83
C MET A 136 13.41 8.31 8.43
N SER A 137 13.17 7.22 7.74
CA SER A 137 13.76 5.91 8.04
C SER A 137 15.06 5.75 7.27
N PRO A 138 16.23 5.59 7.95
CA PRO A 138 17.51 5.35 7.29
C PRO A 138 17.59 3.94 6.67
N TYR A 139 16.73 3.02 7.13
CA TYR A 139 16.66 1.65 6.64
C TYR A 139 15.51 1.50 5.66
N TYR A 140 15.82 0.98 4.46
CA TYR A 140 14.84 0.67 3.42
C TYR A 140 15.29 -0.56 2.63
N ALA A 141 14.31 -1.31 2.15
CA ALA A 141 14.58 -2.46 1.31
C ALA A 141 14.96 -2.02 -0.10
N TRP A 142 16.03 -2.57 -0.62
CA TRP A 142 16.49 -2.31 -1.97
C TRP A 142 17.00 -3.58 -2.65
N GLN A 143 17.07 -3.54 -3.98
CA GLN A 143 17.68 -4.55 -4.85
C GLN A 143 18.28 -3.89 -6.09
N TYR A 144 19.16 -4.59 -6.79
CA TYR A 144 19.64 -4.15 -8.10
C TYR A 144 18.53 -4.28 -9.14
N SER A 145 18.52 -3.40 -10.11
CA SER A 145 17.49 -3.30 -11.15
C SER A 145 17.46 -4.48 -12.12
N ASP A 146 18.55 -5.19 -12.24
CA ASP A 146 18.69 -6.39 -13.07
C ASP A 146 18.42 -7.70 -12.31
N THR A 147 18.00 -7.60 -11.03
CA THR A 147 17.61 -8.75 -10.21
C THR A 147 16.40 -9.45 -10.85
N PRO A 148 16.39 -10.79 -10.93
CA PRO A 148 15.21 -11.54 -11.35
C PRO A 148 14.00 -11.24 -10.47
N LEU A 149 12.84 -11.09 -11.09
CA LEU A 149 11.60 -10.69 -10.40
C LEU A 149 11.27 -11.60 -9.22
N TYR A 150 11.46 -12.93 -9.37
CA TYR A 150 11.16 -13.88 -8.30
C TYR A 150 11.95 -13.61 -7.02
N GLN A 151 13.22 -13.17 -7.10
CA GLN A 151 14.04 -12.86 -5.93
C GLN A 151 13.52 -11.61 -5.21
N VAL A 152 13.08 -10.61 -5.97
CA VAL A 152 12.46 -9.41 -5.43
C VAL A 152 11.17 -9.75 -4.69
N VAL A 153 10.34 -10.60 -5.30
CA VAL A 153 9.09 -11.06 -4.67
C VAL A 153 9.36 -11.89 -3.42
N GLN A 154 10.33 -12.79 -3.44
CA GLN A 154 10.75 -13.54 -2.24
C GLN A 154 11.19 -12.61 -1.11
N LYS A 155 11.97 -11.56 -1.42
CA LYS A 155 12.36 -10.55 -0.43
C LYS A 155 11.14 -9.82 0.14
N MET A 156 10.19 -9.43 -0.71
CA MET A 156 8.95 -8.79 -0.26
C MET A 156 8.16 -9.69 0.71
N ILE A 157 8.08 -10.98 0.43
CA ILE A 157 7.40 -11.96 1.29
C ILE A 157 8.13 -12.14 2.62
N ASN A 158 9.44 -12.43 2.57
CA ASN A 158 10.25 -12.74 3.74
C ASN A 158 10.32 -11.57 4.73
N GLU A 159 10.49 -10.35 4.22
CA GLU A 159 10.58 -9.14 5.03
C GLU A 159 9.21 -8.50 5.32
N LYS A 160 8.11 -9.07 4.80
CA LYS A 160 6.74 -8.56 4.94
C LYS A 160 6.59 -7.09 4.51
N ILE A 161 7.28 -6.72 3.44
CA ILE A 161 7.26 -5.39 2.84
C ILE A 161 6.45 -5.39 1.54
N SER A 162 5.90 -4.24 1.16
CA SER A 162 5.06 -4.08 -0.02
C SER A 162 5.71 -3.23 -1.12
N ARG A 163 6.98 -2.89 -0.94
CA ARG A 163 7.77 -2.09 -1.90
C ARG A 163 9.26 -2.30 -1.71
N ILE A 164 10.02 -2.19 -2.80
CA ILE A 164 11.48 -2.26 -2.82
C ILE A 164 11.99 -1.15 -3.74
N ILE A 165 13.02 -0.41 -3.30
CA ILE A 165 13.73 0.56 -4.14
C ILE A 165 14.72 -0.21 -5.02
N LEU A 166 14.81 0.18 -6.28
CA LEU A 166 15.74 -0.40 -7.23
C LEU A 166 16.88 0.56 -7.53
N ARG A 167 18.10 0.03 -7.55
CA ARG A 167 19.33 0.76 -7.82
C ARG A 167 20.06 0.20 -9.02
N ASN A 168 20.83 1.03 -9.67
CA ASN A 168 21.90 0.59 -10.56
C ASN A 168 23.11 0.10 -9.76
N HIS A 169 24.10 -0.49 -10.45
CA HIS A 169 25.37 -0.92 -9.84
C HIS A 169 26.26 0.25 -9.38
N ASP A 170 25.98 1.46 -9.82
CA ASP A 170 26.58 2.70 -9.31
C ASP A 170 25.86 3.28 -8.08
N GLU A 171 24.98 2.47 -7.45
CA GLU A 171 24.17 2.81 -6.28
C GLU A 171 23.09 3.88 -6.54
N THR A 172 22.94 4.35 -7.78
CA THR A 172 21.90 5.33 -8.15
C THR A 172 20.50 4.69 -8.07
N PRO A 173 19.56 5.27 -7.34
CA PRO A 173 18.17 4.81 -7.30
C PRO A 173 17.48 5.14 -8.64
N ILE A 174 16.87 4.15 -9.27
CA ILE A 174 16.27 4.29 -10.59
C ILE A 174 14.79 3.93 -10.67
N GLY A 175 14.26 3.27 -9.65
CA GLY A 175 12.87 2.85 -9.67
C GLY A 175 12.40 2.27 -8.34
N ILE A 176 11.12 1.97 -8.30
CA ILE A 176 10.47 1.29 -7.18
C ILE A 176 9.55 0.21 -7.73
N VAL A 177 9.48 -0.93 -7.07
CA VAL A 177 8.49 -1.97 -7.34
C VAL A 177 7.59 -2.16 -6.13
N THR A 178 6.29 -2.34 -6.38
CA THR A 178 5.25 -2.51 -5.36
C THR A 178 4.32 -3.67 -5.74
N PHE A 179 3.44 -4.11 -4.83
CA PHE A 179 2.39 -5.08 -5.18
C PHE A 179 1.51 -4.61 -6.34
N ARG A 180 1.27 -3.31 -6.48
CA ARG A 180 0.47 -2.77 -7.59
C ARG A 180 1.12 -3.05 -8.94
N ASP A 181 2.44 -2.89 -9.04
CA ASP A 181 3.17 -3.21 -10.27
C ASP A 181 3.05 -4.68 -10.62
N LEU A 182 3.09 -5.57 -9.61
CA LEU A 182 2.86 -7.01 -9.79
C LEU A 182 1.44 -7.32 -10.25
N PHE A 183 0.43 -6.64 -9.70
CA PHE A 183 -0.97 -6.80 -10.12
C PHE A 183 -1.20 -6.31 -11.55
N GLU A 184 -0.63 -5.16 -11.90
CA GLU A 184 -0.72 -4.62 -13.26
C GLU A 184 0.00 -5.50 -14.27
N LEU A 185 1.13 -6.08 -13.89
CA LEU A 185 1.83 -7.06 -14.72
C LEU A 185 0.95 -8.29 -14.99
N ALA A 186 0.37 -8.86 -13.93
CA ALA A 186 -0.51 -10.02 -14.05
C ALA A 186 -1.68 -9.73 -14.98
N LEU A 187 -2.34 -8.56 -14.84
CA LEU A 187 -3.43 -8.13 -15.71
C LEU A 187 -3.01 -7.97 -17.18
N LYS A 188 -1.81 -7.48 -17.45
CA LYS A 188 -1.30 -7.32 -18.81
C LYS A 188 -1.02 -8.67 -19.47
N GLN A 189 -0.43 -9.58 -18.74
CA GLN A 189 -0.06 -10.92 -19.24
C GLN A 189 -1.31 -11.74 -19.59
N GLY A 190 -2.33 -11.70 -18.75
CA GLY A 190 -3.49 -12.47 -19.01
C GLY A 190 -4.34 -12.01 -20.20
N LYS A 191 -4.28 -10.76 -20.58
CA LYS A 191 -4.90 -10.32 -21.84
C LYS A 191 -4.30 -11.01 -23.08
N TYR A 192 -3.12 -11.58 -22.96
CA TYR A 192 -2.49 -12.36 -24.05
C TYR A 192 -2.89 -13.84 -24.05
N GLU A 193 -3.20 -14.43 -22.90
CA GLU A 193 -3.61 -15.83 -22.78
C GLU A 193 -5.13 -16.02 -23.03
N ASP A 194 -5.95 -15.00 -22.70
CA ASP A 194 -7.42 -15.03 -22.86
C ASP A 194 -7.93 -14.98 -24.31
N ILE A 195 -7.07 -14.75 -25.28
CA ILE A 195 -7.45 -14.87 -26.71
C ILE A 195 -7.83 -16.32 -27.07
N LEU A 196 -7.51 -17.28 -26.21
CA LEU A 196 -7.73 -18.71 -26.44
C LEU A 196 -8.92 -19.31 -25.67
N ASP A 197 -9.46 -18.62 -24.67
CA ASP A 197 -10.59 -19.13 -23.86
C ASP A 197 -11.57 -18.00 -23.56
N ASN A 198 -12.84 -18.19 -23.87
CA ASN A 198 -13.96 -17.22 -23.70
C ASN A 198 -14.31 -16.91 -22.23
N THR A 199 -13.35 -16.82 -21.32
CA THR A 199 -13.56 -16.44 -19.91
C THR A 199 -13.30 -14.95 -19.69
N ASP A 200 -13.96 -14.35 -18.69
CA ASP A 200 -13.80 -12.93 -18.34
C ASP A 200 -12.31 -12.61 -18.08
N PRO A 201 -11.68 -11.70 -18.88
CA PRO A 201 -10.25 -11.42 -18.83
C PRO A 201 -9.70 -11.03 -17.47
N VAL A 202 -10.53 -10.50 -16.59
CA VAL A 202 -10.12 -10.04 -15.24
C VAL A 202 -9.94 -11.21 -14.29
N ILE A 203 -10.62 -12.32 -14.49
CA ILE A 203 -10.70 -13.43 -13.54
C ILE A 203 -9.62 -14.49 -13.78
N SER A 204 -9.34 -14.80 -15.05
CA SER A 204 -8.42 -15.87 -15.42
C SER A 204 -6.93 -15.53 -15.25
N VAL A 205 -6.65 -14.26 -15.00
CA VAL A 205 -5.35 -13.65 -15.28
C VAL A 205 -4.49 -13.33 -14.09
N ILE A 206 -5.05 -13.18 -12.92
CA ILE A 206 -4.44 -12.32 -11.89
C ILE A 206 -3.35 -12.98 -11.06
N PHE A 207 -3.30 -14.23 -11.01
CA PHE A 207 -2.15 -15.02 -10.56
C PHE A 207 -2.20 -16.34 -11.30
N PRO A 208 -1.72 -16.31 -12.54
CA PRO A 208 -1.70 -17.52 -13.32
C PRO A 208 -0.86 -18.52 -12.60
N ARG A 209 -1.44 -19.67 -12.40
CA ARG A 209 -0.75 -20.93 -12.08
C ARG A 209 0.38 -20.82 -11.06
N LYS A 210 0.34 -21.66 -10.07
CA LYS A 210 1.44 -21.97 -9.15
C LYS A 210 2.79 -21.91 -9.88
N GLY A 211 3.68 -21.03 -9.42
CA GLY A 211 5.00 -20.90 -10.03
C GLY A 211 5.19 -19.79 -11.06
N PHE A 212 4.18 -19.01 -11.40
CA PHE A 212 4.33 -17.90 -12.37
C PHE A 212 5.47 -16.94 -11.99
N ILE A 213 5.59 -16.56 -10.72
CA ILE A 213 6.68 -15.71 -10.21
C ILE A 213 7.84 -16.55 -9.64
N SER A 214 7.91 -17.84 -9.94
CA SER A 214 9.00 -18.70 -9.50
C SER A 214 10.25 -18.54 -10.37
N GLU A 215 11.37 -19.10 -9.89
CA GLU A 215 12.63 -19.14 -10.64
C GLU A 215 12.50 -19.81 -12.00
N SER A 216 11.78 -20.93 -12.08
CA SER A 216 11.55 -21.69 -13.31
C SER A 216 10.41 -21.16 -14.18
N GLY A 217 9.66 -20.16 -13.68
CA GLY A 217 8.56 -19.52 -14.38
C GLY A 217 8.93 -18.15 -14.95
N PHE A 218 7.90 -17.36 -15.27
CA PHE A 218 8.05 -15.98 -15.77
C PHE A 218 8.93 -15.12 -14.87
N GLY A 219 8.82 -15.26 -13.55
CA GLY A 219 9.63 -14.50 -12.58
C GLY A 219 11.13 -14.75 -12.67
N GLY A 220 11.57 -15.88 -13.19
CA GLY A 220 12.99 -16.18 -13.43
C GLY A 220 13.55 -15.56 -14.70
N SER A 221 12.69 -15.37 -15.72
CA SER A 221 13.08 -14.81 -17.04
C SER A 221 12.94 -13.29 -17.10
N VAL A 222 12.17 -12.67 -16.20
CA VAL A 222 11.91 -11.23 -16.17
C VAL A 222 12.78 -10.56 -15.11
N LYS A 223 13.41 -9.46 -15.47
CA LYS A 223 14.12 -8.60 -14.54
C LYS A 223 13.16 -7.58 -13.93
N VAL A 224 13.43 -7.18 -12.71
CA VAL A 224 12.54 -6.26 -12.00
C VAL A 224 12.46 -4.87 -12.64
N ASN A 225 13.51 -4.44 -13.37
CA ASN A 225 13.49 -3.18 -14.14
C ASN A 225 12.47 -3.15 -15.29
N ASP A 226 12.01 -4.32 -15.76
CA ASP A 226 11.02 -4.41 -16.82
C ASP A 226 9.62 -4.02 -16.36
N ILE A 227 9.38 -4.05 -15.04
CA ILE A 227 8.07 -3.79 -14.43
C ILE A 227 8.07 -2.63 -13.43
N MET A 228 9.24 -2.11 -13.04
CA MET A 228 9.33 -1.04 -12.04
C MET A 228 8.65 0.24 -12.49
N SER A 229 8.15 0.99 -11.55
CA SER A 229 7.84 2.41 -11.73
C SER A 229 9.15 3.20 -11.74
N LYS A 230 9.47 3.89 -12.85
CA LYS A 230 10.77 4.55 -13.09
C LYS A 230 10.92 5.89 -12.36
N ASP A 231 9.82 6.55 -12.04
CA ASP A 231 9.87 7.89 -11.44
C ASP A 231 9.97 7.79 -9.91
N ILE A 232 11.17 7.62 -9.40
CA ILE A 232 11.40 7.78 -7.97
C ILE A 232 11.27 9.26 -7.61
N VAL A 233 10.25 9.57 -6.82
CA VAL A 233 10.14 10.88 -6.17
C VAL A 233 11.17 10.95 -5.06
N SER A 234 12.03 11.96 -5.11
CA SER A 234 13.02 12.24 -4.08
C SER A 234 12.81 13.62 -3.47
N VAL A 235 13.29 13.78 -2.26
CA VAL A 235 13.24 15.02 -1.47
C VAL A 235 14.54 15.20 -0.71
N ASP A 236 14.86 16.42 -0.32
CA ASP A 236 16.07 16.71 0.42
C ASP A 236 15.89 16.43 1.93
N TYR A 237 17.02 16.13 2.59
CA TYR A 237 17.07 15.82 4.02
C TYR A 237 16.53 16.96 4.91
N ASP A 238 16.81 18.20 4.56
CA ASP A 238 16.44 19.41 5.30
C ASP A 238 15.10 20.02 4.84
N GLU A 239 14.41 19.37 3.90
CA GLU A 239 13.14 19.88 3.41
C GLU A 239 12.04 19.84 4.49
N ASP A 240 11.11 20.80 4.42
CA ASP A 240 9.93 20.87 5.31
C ASP A 240 9.05 19.63 5.16
N LEU A 241 8.83 18.95 6.27
CA LEU A 241 8.04 17.70 6.32
C LEU A 241 6.59 17.91 5.83
N ALA A 242 5.99 19.08 6.03
CA ALA A 242 4.65 19.39 5.54
C ALA A 242 4.63 19.57 4.01
N LYS A 243 5.67 20.19 3.43
CA LYS A 243 5.82 20.27 1.96
C LYS A 243 5.93 18.88 1.34
N VAL A 244 6.74 18.02 1.94
CA VAL A 244 6.87 16.62 1.49
C VAL A 244 5.56 15.88 1.65
N GLY A 245 4.85 16.07 2.75
CA GLY A 245 3.49 15.55 2.91
C GLY A 245 2.55 15.94 1.78
N LYS A 246 2.58 17.22 1.37
CA LYS A 246 1.79 17.74 0.24
C LYS A 246 2.18 17.07 -1.07
N LEU A 247 3.48 16.93 -1.36
CA LEU A 247 3.99 16.22 -2.52
C LEU A 247 3.51 14.77 -2.59
N LEU A 248 3.55 14.02 -1.46
CA LEU A 248 3.05 12.65 -1.38
C LEU A 248 1.55 12.54 -1.65
N LEU A 249 0.78 13.56 -1.23
CA LEU A 249 -0.65 13.62 -1.50
C LEU A 249 -0.96 13.92 -2.96
N GLU A 250 -0.31 14.90 -3.55
CA GLU A 250 -0.49 15.34 -4.94
C GLU A 250 -0.12 14.24 -5.94
N LYS A 251 1.01 13.57 -5.70
CA LYS A 251 1.46 12.45 -6.54
C LYS A 251 0.74 11.12 -6.23
N ASN A 252 -0.14 11.10 -5.22
CA ASN A 252 -0.84 9.88 -4.74
C ASN A 252 0.11 8.71 -4.41
N ILE A 253 1.28 9.01 -3.87
CA ILE A 253 2.28 8.03 -3.45
C ILE A 253 2.34 7.92 -1.92
N ASN A 254 2.95 6.84 -1.43
CA ASN A 254 3.04 6.57 0.01
C ASN A 254 4.38 6.96 0.63
N GLY A 255 5.38 7.29 -0.17
CA GLY A 255 6.70 7.68 0.31
C GLY A 255 7.60 8.12 -0.82
N ALA A 256 8.73 8.74 -0.47
CA ALA A 256 9.76 9.26 -1.35
C ALA A 256 11.14 8.86 -0.84
N ALA A 257 12.15 8.84 -1.72
CA ALA A 257 13.54 8.72 -1.32
C ALA A 257 14.01 10.02 -0.67
N VAL A 258 14.90 9.92 0.33
CA VAL A 258 15.54 11.09 0.93
C VAL A 258 16.99 11.15 0.47
N LEU A 259 17.37 12.27 -0.11
CA LEU A 259 18.72 12.49 -0.65
C LEU A 259 19.56 13.36 0.28
N SER A 260 20.86 13.09 0.27
CA SER A 260 21.85 14.02 0.80
C SER A 260 22.08 15.18 -0.18
N GLY A 261 22.75 16.24 0.26
CA GLY A 261 23.19 17.34 -0.61
C GLY A 261 24.13 16.91 -1.76
N HIS A 262 24.62 15.67 -1.74
CA HIS A 262 25.43 15.07 -2.81
C HIS A 262 24.62 14.11 -3.70
N GLY A 263 23.28 14.03 -3.55
CA GLY A 263 22.41 13.17 -4.35
C GLY A 263 22.36 11.70 -3.94
N ASN A 264 23.05 11.29 -2.87
CA ASN A 264 23.02 9.91 -2.39
C ASN A 264 21.75 9.66 -1.56
N ILE A 265 21.16 8.46 -1.70
CA ILE A 265 20.02 8.07 -0.86
C ILE A 265 20.49 7.89 0.59
N MET A 266 19.90 8.67 1.50
CA MET A 266 20.07 8.57 2.95
C MET A 266 18.99 7.69 3.61
N GLY A 267 17.84 7.55 2.98
CA GLY A 267 16.72 6.83 3.54
C GLY A 267 15.43 7.03 2.76
N ILE A 268 14.31 6.75 3.40
CA ILE A 268 12.97 7.00 2.87
C ILE A 268 12.15 7.81 3.86
N ILE A 269 11.25 8.64 3.32
CA ILE A 269 10.19 9.30 4.06
C ILE A 269 8.84 8.81 3.57
N SER A 270 7.93 8.51 4.46
CA SER A 270 6.62 7.97 4.11
C SER A 270 5.49 8.67 4.87
N LYS A 271 4.24 8.43 4.44
CA LYS A 271 3.06 8.87 5.18
C LYS A 271 3.07 8.37 6.63
N THR A 272 3.71 7.22 6.93
CA THR A 272 3.85 6.72 8.30
C THR A 272 4.72 7.61 9.15
N ASP A 273 5.78 8.14 8.58
CA ASP A 273 6.73 8.99 9.30
C ASP A 273 6.10 10.35 9.60
N ILE A 274 5.29 10.89 8.68
CA ILE A 274 4.51 12.11 8.91
C ILE A 274 3.44 11.89 10.00
N VAL A 275 2.78 10.72 9.99
CA VAL A 275 1.83 10.33 11.06
C VAL A 275 2.56 10.19 12.40
N LYS A 276 3.82 9.73 12.40
CA LYS A 276 4.67 9.70 13.59
C LYS A 276 4.95 11.11 14.11
N ALA A 277 5.28 12.04 13.21
CA ALA A 277 5.43 13.45 13.60
C ALA A 277 4.16 13.97 14.28
N LEU A 278 2.99 13.76 13.67
CA LEU A 278 1.69 14.20 14.24
C LEU A 278 1.39 13.60 15.62
N ALA A 279 1.73 12.32 15.84
CA ALA A 279 1.46 11.64 17.12
C ALA A 279 2.30 12.19 18.28
N PHE A 280 3.47 12.76 18.01
CA PHE A 280 4.41 13.28 19.01
C PHE A 280 4.45 14.81 19.11
N LEU A 281 3.63 15.52 18.33
CA LEU A 281 3.43 16.96 18.52
C LEU A 281 2.61 17.16 19.81
N LYS A 282 3.20 17.89 20.76
CA LYS A 282 2.56 18.27 22.03
C LYS A 282 1.65 19.48 21.84
#